data_bad040d3e85c515cb11ae45d0e1ad699
#
_entry.id   bad040d3e85c515cb11ae45d0e1ad699
#
_cell.length_a   1.000
_cell.length_b   1.000
_cell.length_c   1.000
_cell.angle_alpha   90.00
_cell.angle_beta   90.00
_cell.angle_gamma   90.00
#
_symmetry.space_group_name_H-M   'P 1'
#
loop_
_entity.id
_entity.type
_entity.pdbx_description
1 polymer ?
#
loop_
_entity_poly.entity_id
_entity_poly.type
_entity_poly.pdbx_seq_one_letter_code
_entity_poly.pdbx_strand_id
1 'polypeptide(L)'
;GVKYIPISKESLPNHIKAARDSILNYIAETKKSSVVNGKMIFLQGSPKLLKKEGIHIGRLSGIVAHHTPYYLKRNQLPSFQTNCIEEWEKKIDAIVEETISEKMTLISGIPPWVKMYFEKIKKKTGKTIKDVFPDFELFIYGGVNYAPYKKGFEKLIGKRIAGIELYPASEGFIAYQDSQTEKGMLLCVNHGIFYEFVACDDFFNNNRKRISLADVKIGINYVIILNTNAGLWGYIIGDTIKFVSTNPYRIIVTGRVAHFTSAFGEHVIAEEIESSLNDAVKIIPTQINEIHVAPQVNPKK
;
A
#
# COMPACT_ATOMS: atom_id res chain seq x y z
N GLY A 1 18.55 10.86 -5.73
CA GLY A 1 18.25 11.17 -7.14
C GLY A 1 16.87 10.66 -7.53
N VAL A 2 16.35 11.12 -8.65
CA VAL A 2 15.06 10.64 -9.20
C VAL A 2 15.31 9.28 -9.85
N LYS A 3 14.45 8.30 -9.54
CA LYS A 3 14.49 6.96 -10.11
C LYS A 3 13.43 6.86 -11.21
N TYR A 4 13.82 6.42 -12.38
CA TYR A 4 12.93 6.19 -13.51
C TYR A 4 12.67 4.70 -13.67
N ILE A 5 11.42 4.29 -13.56
CA ILE A 5 10.96 2.90 -13.73
C ILE A 5 10.16 2.83 -15.02
N PRO A 6 10.50 1.93 -15.96
CA PRO A 6 9.76 1.76 -17.19
C PRO A 6 8.38 1.15 -16.92
N ILE A 7 7.36 1.70 -17.60
CA ILE A 7 6.00 1.15 -17.64
C ILE A 7 5.67 0.92 -19.10
N SER A 8 5.52 -0.33 -19.50
CA SER A 8 5.19 -0.70 -20.87
C SER A 8 3.68 -0.79 -21.08
N LYS A 9 3.27 -0.87 -22.35
CA LYS A 9 1.86 -1.11 -22.71
C LYS A 9 1.37 -2.47 -22.20
N GLU A 10 2.26 -3.44 -22.05
CA GLU A 10 1.98 -4.79 -21.58
C GLU A 10 1.90 -4.86 -20.05
N SER A 11 2.66 -4.03 -19.33
CA SER A 11 2.68 -4.01 -17.86
C SER A 11 1.52 -3.20 -17.26
N LEU A 12 1.14 -2.08 -17.89
CA LEU A 12 0.14 -1.16 -17.38
C LEU A 12 -1.24 -1.82 -17.11
N PRO A 13 -1.80 -2.67 -17.99
CA PRO A 13 -3.06 -3.35 -17.72
C PRO A 13 -3.06 -4.19 -16.45
N ASN A 14 -1.91 -4.73 -16.04
CA ASN A 14 -1.78 -5.56 -14.84
C ASN A 14 -2.05 -4.75 -13.56
N HIS A 15 -1.64 -3.48 -13.52
CA HIS A 15 -1.94 -2.59 -12.39
C HIS A 15 -3.44 -2.35 -12.25
N ILE A 16 -4.14 -2.09 -13.35
CA ILE A 16 -5.60 -1.87 -13.36
C ILE A 16 -6.33 -3.16 -13.00
N LYS A 17 -5.89 -4.29 -13.57
CA LYS A 17 -6.46 -5.61 -13.31
C LYS A 17 -6.36 -5.97 -11.83
N ALA A 18 -5.19 -5.86 -11.21
CA ALA A 18 -5.01 -6.21 -9.80
C ALA A 18 -5.86 -5.35 -8.87
N ALA A 19 -5.92 -4.04 -9.08
CA ALA A 19 -6.77 -3.14 -8.30
C ALA A 19 -8.26 -3.47 -8.46
N ARG A 20 -8.71 -3.80 -9.67
CA ARG A 20 -10.08 -4.25 -9.92
C ARG A 20 -10.37 -5.60 -9.28
N ASP A 21 -9.49 -6.57 -9.46
CA ASP A 21 -9.68 -7.94 -8.97
C ASP A 21 -9.70 -7.97 -7.44
N SER A 22 -8.98 -7.10 -6.74
CA SER A 22 -9.06 -6.98 -5.28
C SER A 22 -10.46 -6.59 -4.79
N ILE A 23 -11.12 -5.65 -5.49
CA ILE A 23 -12.51 -5.25 -5.18
C ILE A 23 -13.49 -6.36 -5.55
N LEU A 24 -13.30 -7.03 -6.70
CA LEU A 24 -14.15 -8.12 -7.13
C LEU A 24 -14.08 -9.31 -6.16
N ASN A 25 -12.89 -9.66 -5.66
CA ASN A 25 -12.73 -10.71 -4.66
C ASN A 25 -13.44 -10.33 -3.33
N TYR A 26 -13.32 -9.08 -2.89
CA TYR A 26 -14.06 -8.59 -1.73
C TYR A 26 -15.59 -8.76 -1.91
N ILE A 27 -16.12 -8.37 -3.08
CA ILE A 27 -17.55 -8.51 -3.38
C ILE A 27 -17.94 -9.98 -3.45
N ALA A 28 -17.13 -10.83 -4.08
CA ALA A 28 -17.40 -12.25 -4.22
C ALA A 28 -17.45 -12.98 -2.86
N GLU A 29 -16.53 -12.63 -1.95
CA GLU A 29 -16.46 -13.20 -0.60
C GLU A 29 -17.59 -12.68 0.31
N THR A 30 -17.76 -11.35 0.38
CA THR A 30 -18.65 -10.70 1.35
C THR A 30 -20.08 -10.53 0.85
N LYS A 31 -20.35 -10.69 -0.45
CA LYS A 31 -21.61 -10.38 -1.15
C LYS A 31 -22.02 -8.90 -1.09
N LYS A 32 -21.11 -8.01 -0.72
CA LYS A 32 -21.35 -6.57 -0.56
C LYS A 32 -20.99 -5.82 -1.83
N SER A 33 -21.91 -5.78 -2.79
CA SER A 33 -21.74 -5.02 -4.04
C SER A 33 -22.04 -3.52 -3.89
N SER A 34 -22.65 -3.09 -2.78
CA SER A 34 -22.96 -1.69 -2.46
C SER A 34 -21.71 -0.80 -2.48
N VAL A 35 -20.54 -1.38 -2.20
CA VAL A 35 -19.25 -0.69 -2.17
C VAL A 35 -18.91 0.06 -3.47
N VAL A 36 -19.41 -0.38 -4.62
CA VAL A 36 -19.17 0.28 -5.93
C VAL A 36 -20.36 1.13 -6.40
N ASN A 37 -21.44 1.23 -5.63
CA ASN A 37 -22.65 1.97 -6.01
C ASN A 37 -22.60 3.47 -5.63
N GLY A 38 -21.59 3.90 -4.90
CA GLY A 38 -21.36 5.28 -4.51
C GLY A 38 -20.09 5.86 -5.11
N LYS A 39 -19.63 6.95 -4.49
CA LYS A 39 -18.35 7.58 -4.86
C LYS A 39 -17.17 6.86 -4.24
N MET A 40 -16.16 6.70 -5.07
CA MET A 40 -14.87 6.12 -4.71
C MET A 40 -13.84 7.24 -4.62
N ILE A 41 -13.34 7.54 -3.42
CA ILE A 41 -12.36 8.61 -3.20
C ILE A 41 -10.94 8.03 -3.27
N PHE A 42 -10.10 8.59 -4.14
CA PHE A 42 -8.71 8.19 -4.31
C PHE A 42 -7.77 9.31 -3.87
N LEU A 43 -7.15 9.16 -2.71
CA LEU A 43 -6.11 10.08 -2.23
C LEU A 43 -4.77 9.67 -2.84
N GLN A 44 -4.35 10.38 -3.87
CA GLN A 44 -3.16 10.07 -4.65
C GLN A 44 -2.33 11.31 -4.98
N GLY A 45 -1.11 11.09 -5.45
CA GLY A 45 -0.26 12.16 -5.96
C GLY A 45 -0.87 12.84 -7.20
N SER A 46 -0.25 13.96 -7.63
CA SER A 46 -0.70 14.66 -8.83
C SER A 46 -0.69 13.76 -10.06
N PRO A 47 -1.78 13.72 -10.84
CA PRO A 47 -1.86 12.96 -12.09
C PRO A 47 -1.22 13.68 -13.29
N LYS A 48 -0.60 14.84 -13.10
CA LYS A 48 0.11 15.55 -14.17
C LYS A 48 1.25 14.69 -14.71
N LEU A 49 1.32 14.59 -16.03
CA LEU A 49 2.41 13.93 -16.73
C LEU A 49 3.27 14.96 -17.44
N LEU A 50 4.56 14.80 -17.32
CA LEU A 50 5.54 15.50 -18.15
C LEU A 50 5.79 14.69 -19.43
N LYS A 51 6.19 15.36 -20.51
CA LYS A 51 6.61 14.70 -21.74
C LYS A 51 8.07 15.04 -22.03
N LYS A 52 8.92 14.02 -22.10
CA LYS A 52 10.34 14.18 -22.45
C LYS A 52 10.65 13.21 -23.58
N GLU A 53 11.17 13.72 -24.69
CA GLU A 53 11.54 12.92 -25.87
C GLU A 53 10.44 11.96 -26.34
N GLY A 54 9.18 12.44 -26.29
CA GLY A 54 8.00 11.65 -26.68
C GLY A 54 7.45 10.71 -25.60
N ILE A 55 8.17 10.50 -24.49
CA ILE A 55 7.78 9.59 -23.41
C ILE A 55 7.08 10.37 -22.30
N HIS A 56 5.96 9.85 -21.81
CA HIS A 56 5.27 10.41 -20.65
C HIS A 56 5.97 9.98 -19.36
N ILE A 57 6.23 10.94 -18.48
CA ILE A 57 6.90 10.76 -17.21
C ILE A 57 5.98 11.30 -16.10
N GLY A 58 5.79 10.50 -15.03
CA GLY A 58 4.97 10.89 -13.90
C GLY A 58 4.95 9.83 -12.81
N ARG A 59 4.14 10.07 -11.80
CA ARG A 59 3.89 9.05 -10.76
C ARG A 59 3.05 7.92 -11.35
N LEU A 60 3.26 6.69 -10.91
CA LEU A 60 2.49 5.52 -11.36
C LEU A 60 0.97 5.78 -11.24
N SER A 61 0.50 6.29 -10.10
CA SER A 61 -0.92 6.60 -9.90
C SER A 61 -1.47 7.58 -10.94
N GLY A 62 -0.66 8.57 -11.34
CA GLY A 62 -1.01 9.51 -12.41
C GLY A 62 -1.10 8.81 -13.76
N ILE A 63 -0.12 7.99 -14.12
CA ILE A 63 -0.14 7.22 -15.37
C ILE A 63 -1.37 6.30 -15.42
N VAL A 64 -1.64 5.54 -14.34
CA VAL A 64 -2.82 4.67 -14.24
C VAL A 64 -4.13 5.47 -14.40
N ALA A 65 -4.23 6.66 -13.77
CA ALA A 65 -5.42 7.50 -13.87
C ALA A 65 -5.74 7.92 -15.32
N HIS A 66 -4.73 8.16 -16.15
CA HIS A 66 -4.93 8.45 -17.59
C HIS A 66 -5.49 7.25 -18.37
N HIS A 67 -5.15 6.03 -17.96
CA HIS A 67 -5.55 4.78 -18.62
C HIS A 67 -6.74 4.08 -17.97
N THR A 68 -7.28 4.63 -16.87
CA THR A 68 -8.48 4.07 -16.22
C THR A 68 -9.68 4.16 -17.15
N PRO A 69 -10.43 3.07 -17.36
CA PRO A 69 -11.62 3.06 -18.18
C PRO A 69 -12.67 4.10 -17.76
N TYR A 70 -13.39 4.67 -18.74
CA TYR A 70 -14.36 5.75 -18.48
C TYR A 70 -15.44 5.37 -17.48
N TYR A 71 -15.94 4.13 -17.53
CA TYR A 71 -16.99 3.65 -16.61
C TYR A 71 -16.53 3.61 -15.15
N LEU A 72 -15.23 3.44 -14.89
CA LEU A 72 -14.66 3.53 -13.54
C LEU A 72 -14.45 4.99 -13.11
N LYS A 73 -14.11 5.88 -14.06
CA LYS A 73 -13.87 7.31 -13.76
C LYS A 73 -15.11 8.04 -13.27
N ARG A 74 -16.31 7.63 -13.72
CA ARG A 74 -17.58 8.32 -13.42
C ARG A 74 -17.85 8.45 -11.92
N ASN A 75 -17.43 7.47 -11.12
CA ASN A 75 -17.64 7.44 -9.69
C ASN A 75 -16.38 7.77 -8.88
N GLN A 76 -15.28 8.16 -9.56
CA GLN A 76 -14.04 8.51 -8.88
C GLN A 76 -13.99 9.99 -8.49
N LEU A 77 -13.53 10.25 -7.27
CA LEU A 77 -13.21 11.55 -6.73
C LEU A 77 -11.81 11.52 -6.11
N PRO A 78 -11.16 12.65 -5.90
CA PRO A 78 -11.55 13.97 -6.38
C PRO A 78 -11.37 14.12 -7.89
N SER A 79 -11.84 15.25 -8.42
CA SER A 79 -11.70 15.63 -9.82
C SER A 79 -10.22 15.70 -10.25
N PHE A 80 -9.99 15.68 -11.55
CA PHE A 80 -8.63 15.82 -12.09
C PHE A 80 -8.00 17.15 -11.68
N GLN A 81 -8.75 18.26 -11.70
CA GLN A 81 -8.28 19.58 -11.30
C GLN A 81 -7.82 19.61 -9.85
N THR A 82 -8.65 19.09 -8.93
CA THR A 82 -8.32 18.99 -7.51
C THR A 82 -7.10 18.10 -7.29
N ASN A 83 -7.00 16.98 -7.99
CA ASN A 83 -5.83 16.10 -7.92
C ASN A 83 -4.54 16.75 -8.42
N CYS A 84 -4.61 17.76 -9.31
CA CYS A 84 -3.46 18.50 -9.82
C CYS A 84 -2.91 19.57 -8.87
N ILE A 85 -3.57 19.86 -7.75
CA ILE A 85 -3.07 20.78 -6.75
C ILE A 85 -1.78 20.18 -6.15
N GLU A 86 -0.69 20.95 -6.17
CA GLU A 86 0.62 20.45 -5.74
C GLU A 86 0.85 20.59 -4.23
N GLU A 87 0.39 21.72 -3.66
CA GLU A 87 0.48 21.97 -2.22
C GLU A 87 -0.52 21.08 -1.47
N TRP A 88 0.02 20.18 -0.65
CA TRP A 88 -0.78 19.13 0.00
C TRP A 88 -1.89 19.67 0.90
N GLU A 89 -1.62 20.71 1.69
CA GLU A 89 -2.63 21.31 2.58
C GLU A 89 -3.82 21.87 1.79
N LYS A 90 -3.56 22.63 0.73
CA LYS A 90 -4.61 23.15 -0.15
C LYS A 90 -5.33 22.05 -0.90
N LYS A 91 -4.59 21.02 -1.31
CA LYS A 91 -5.18 19.86 -1.98
C LYS A 91 -6.17 19.13 -1.08
N ILE A 92 -5.79 18.85 0.16
CA ILE A 92 -6.66 18.11 1.07
C ILE A 92 -7.90 18.93 1.43
N ASP A 93 -7.78 20.25 1.57
CA ASP A 93 -8.92 21.15 1.81
C ASP A 93 -9.87 21.14 0.61
N ALA A 94 -9.35 21.24 -0.62
CA ALA A 94 -10.16 21.15 -1.83
C ALA A 94 -10.85 19.78 -1.99
N ILE A 95 -10.17 18.68 -1.62
CA ILE A 95 -10.78 17.34 -1.61
C ILE A 95 -11.94 17.27 -0.62
N VAL A 96 -11.79 17.84 0.58
CA VAL A 96 -12.85 17.88 1.57
C VAL A 96 -14.06 18.65 1.04
N GLU A 97 -13.85 19.84 0.46
CA GLU A 97 -14.94 20.63 -0.14
C GLU A 97 -15.69 19.87 -1.24
N GLU A 98 -14.94 19.19 -2.12
CA GLU A 98 -15.51 18.46 -3.25
C GLU A 98 -16.29 17.22 -2.84
N THR A 99 -15.93 16.60 -1.70
CA THR A 99 -16.40 15.24 -1.36
C THR A 99 -17.34 15.16 -0.18
N ILE A 100 -17.39 16.18 0.68
CA ILE A 100 -18.10 16.13 1.96
C ILE A 100 -19.61 15.89 1.85
N SER A 101 -20.22 16.30 0.74
CA SER A 101 -21.65 16.11 0.45
C SER A 101 -21.95 14.87 -0.41
N GLU A 102 -20.91 14.14 -0.80
CA GLU A 102 -21.04 13.02 -1.71
C GLU A 102 -21.33 11.71 -0.95
N LYS A 103 -21.95 10.78 -1.64
CA LYS A 103 -22.20 9.43 -1.13
C LYS A 103 -20.94 8.57 -1.24
N MET A 104 -19.99 8.74 -0.33
CA MET A 104 -18.77 7.93 -0.32
C MET A 104 -19.07 6.51 0.18
N THR A 105 -18.65 5.50 -0.58
CA THR A 105 -18.73 4.09 -0.21
C THR A 105 -17.36 3.45 -0.03
N LEU A 106 -16.35 3.97 -0.75
CA LEU A 106 -14.98 3.48 -0.74
C LEU A 106 -13.99 4.63 -0.69
N ILE A 107 -12.93 4.47 0.09
CA ILE A 107 -11.75 5.34 0.02
C ILE A 107 -10.49 4.51 -0.22
N SER A 108 -9.59 5.03 -1.05
CA SER A 108 -8.26 4.45 -1.28
C SER A 108 -7.17 5.50 -1.08
N GLY A 109 -6.11 5.10 -0.38
CA GLY A 109 -4.95 5.96 -0.13
C GLY A 109 -4.02 5.40 0.92
N ILE A 110 -2.84 5.99 1.06
CA ILE A 110 -1.97 5.62 2.16
C ILE A 110 -2.58 6.07 3.50
N PRO A 111 -2.50 5.26 4.55
CA PRO A 111 -3.13 5.54 5.83
C PRO A 111 -2.89 6.95 6.39
N PRO A 112 -1.67 7.52 6.42
CA PRO A 112 -1.47 8.90 6.89
C PRO A 112 -2.29 9.95 6.14
N TRP A 113 -2.43 9.84 4.81
CA TRP A 113 -3.21 10.80 4.02
C TRP A 113 -4.69 10.69 4.29
N VAL A 114 -5.20 9.45 4.38
CA VAL A 114 -6.61 9.21 4.72
C VAL A 114 -6.92 9.69 6.13
N LYS A 115 -6.00 9.52 7.09
CA LYS A 115 -6.13 10.06 8.44
C LYS A 115 -6.27 11.58 8.42
N MET A 116 -5.39 12.29 7.72
CA MET A 116 -5.45 13.76 7.58
C MET A 116 -6.78 14.20 6.96
N TYR A 117 -7.25 13.53 5.92
CA TYR A 117 -8.53 13.80 5.29
C TYR A 117 -9.69 13.65 6.29
N PHE A 118 -9.74 12.57 7.05
CA PHE A 118 -10.78 12.32 8.05
C PHE A 118 -10.72 13.33 9.21
N GLU A 119 -9.53 13.72 9.66
CA GLU A 119 -9.33 14.75 10.69
C GLU A 119 -9.84 16.12 10.21
N LYS A 120 -9.57 16.50 8.96
CA LYS A 120 -10.11 17.74 8.35
C LYS A 120 -11.63 17.73 8.29
N ILE A 121 -12.25 16.61 7.86
CA ILE A 121 -13.72 16.47 7.86
C ILE A 121 -14.29 16.59 9.28
N LYS A 122 -13.70 15.89 10.26
CA LYS A 122 -14.13 15.96 11.65
C LYS A 122 -14.00 17.37 12.20
N LYS A 123 -12.90 18.08 11.92
CA LYS A 123 -12.70 19.47 12.31
C LYS A 123 -13.77 20.39 11.71
N LYS A 124 -14.12 20.19 10.44
CA LYS A 124 -15.10 21.01 9.72
C LYS A 124 -16.54 20.76 10.17
N THR A 125 -16.90 19.50 10.46
CA THR A 125 -18.29 19.09 10.70
C THR A 125 -18.63 18.87 12.17
N GLY A 126 -17.63 18.63 13.02
CA GLY A 126 -17.82 18.15 14.40
C GLY A 126 -18.32 16.70 14.51
N LYS A 127 -18.51 16.00 13.37
CA LYS A 127 -19.10 14.66 13.27
C LYS A 127 -18.06 13.57 13.10
N THR A 128 -18.42 12.32 13.38
CA THR A 128 -17.62 11.16 13.00
C THR A 128 -17.76 10.89 11.51
N ILE A 129 -16.82 10.14 10.93
CA ILE A 129 -16.84 9.85 9.48
C ILE A 129 -18.08 9.04 9.09
N LYS A 130 -18.55 8.12 9.95
CA LYS A 130 -19.79 7.36 9.70
C LYS A 130 -21.04 8.25 9.66
N ASP A 131 -21.03 9.38 10.36
CA ASP A 131 -22.16 10.30 10.38
C ASP A 131 -22.16 11.23 9.16
N VAL A 132 -20.98 11.49 8.58
CA VAL A 132 -20.82 12.23 7.32
C VAL A 132 -21.05 11.32 6.12
N PHE A 133 -20.49 10.11 6.18
CA PHE A 133 -20.57 9.10 5.11
C PHE A 133 -21.17 7.79 5.66
N PRO A 134 -22.50 7.71 5.84
CA PRO A 134 -23.14 6.52 6.42
C PRO A 134 -22.92 5.25 5.60
N ASP A 135 -22.81 5.38 4.27
CA ASP A 135 -22.57 4.27 3.34
C ASP A 135 -21.10 3.89 3.20
N PHE A 136 -20.18 4.53 3.91
CA PHE A 136 -18.75 4.19 3.88
C PHE A 136 -18.51 2.78 4.41
N GLU A 137 -17.95 1.93 3.56
CA GLU A 137 -17.86 0.48 3.80
C GLU A 137 -16.46 -0.09 3.66
N LEU A 138 -15.65 0.45 2.72
CA LEU A 138 -14.38 -0.16 2.35
C LEU A 138 -13.22 0.85 2.32
N PHE A 139 -12.13 0.50 3.01
CA PHE A 139 -10.86 1.22 2.94
C PHE A 139 -9.81 0.37 2.23
N ILE A 140 -9.29 0.86 1.08
CA ILE A 140 -8.21 0.24 0.33
C ILE A 140 -6.92 0.99 0.63
N TYR A 141 -5.91 0.30 1.13
CA TYR A 141 -4.67 0.91 1.58
C TYR A 141 -3.44 0.12 1.12
N GLY A 142 -2.28 0.75 1.18
CA GLY A 142 -0.98 0.16 0.90
C GLY A 142 0.14 1.15 1.13
N GLY A 143 1.37 0.73 0.86
CA GLY A 143 2.57 1.56 0.96
C GLY A 143 3.14 1.75 2.36
N VAL A 144 2.34 1.53 3.42
CA VAL A 144 2.78 1.51 4.82
C VAL A 144 1.94 0.49 5.60
N ASN A 145 2.49 -0.03 6.69
CA ASN A 145 1.76 -0.90 7.58
C ASN A 145 0.57 -0.16 8.22
N TYR A 146 -0.62 -0.73 8.10
CA TYR A 146 -1.85 -0.14 8.64
C TYR A 146 -2.08 -0.40 10.13
N ALA A 147 -1.47 -1.45 10.69
CA ALA A 147 -1.74 -1.88 12.06
C ALA A 147 -1.60 -0.75 13.11
N PRO A 148 -0.57 0.13 13.07
CA PRO A 148 -0.44 1.24 14.01
C PRO A 148 -1.58 2.27 13.92
N TYR A 149 -2.19 2.41 12.75
CA TYR A 149 -3.25 3.39 12.49
C TYR A 149 -4.65 2.89 12.86
N LYS A 150 -4.86 1.59 12.92
CA LYS A 150 -6.18 0.94 12.96
C LYS A 150 -7.07 1.46 14.09
N LYS A 151 -6.58 1.51 15.33
CA LYS A 151 -7.36 2.02 16.47
C LYS A 151 -7.74 3.49 16.32
N GLY A 152 -6.81 4.31 15.80
CA GLY A 152 -7.07 5.73 15.52
C GLY A 152 -8.15 5.91 14.45
N PHE A 153 -8.11 5.09 13.41
CA PHE A 153 -9.12 5.08 12.34
C PHE A 153 -10.50 4.66 12.86
N GLU A 154 -10.59 3.58 13.64
CA GLU A 154 -11.85 3.13 14.22
C GLU A 154 -12.51 4.25 15.08
N LYS A 155 -11.70 5.01 15.82
CA LYS A 155 -12.17 6.17 16.60
C LYS A 155 -12.63 7.34 15.72
N LEU A 156 -11.89 7.64 14.64
CA LEU A 156 -12.25 8.72 13.70
C LEU A 156 -13.52 8.35 12.92
N ILE A 157 -13.60 7.13 12.45
CA ILE A 157 -14.71 6.64 11.65
C ILE A 157 -15.96 6.46 12.51
N GLY A 158 -15.82 5.97 13.74
CA GLY A 158 -16.93 5.69 14.68
C GLY A 158 -17.62 4.36 14.41
N LYS A 159 -17.12 3.55 13.50
CA LYS A 159 -17.50 2.15 13.25
C LYS A 159 -16.32 1.36 12.70
N ARG A 160 -16.39 0.04 12.80
CA ARG A 160 -15.45 -0.84 12.11
C ARG A 160 -15.85 -0.98 10.64
N ILE A 161 -14.87 -0.91 9.74
CA ILE A 161 -15.05 -1.09 8.30
C ILE A 161 -14.10 -2.17 7.78
N ALA A 162 -14.43 -2.73 6.62
CA ALA A 162 -13.55 -3.66 5.93
C ALA A 162 -12.32 -2.93 5.36
N GLY A 163 -11.21 -3.65 5.25
CA GLY A 163 -9.99 -3.17 4.64
C GLY A 163 -9.49 -4.11 3.56
N ILE A 164 -8.84 -3.56 2.55
CA ILE A 164 -8.07 -4.31 1.54
C ILE A 164 -6.67 -3.73 1.51
N GLU A 165 -5.68 -4.58 1.81
CA GLU A 165 -4.29 -4.22 1.66
C GLU A 165 -3.82 -4.49 0.23
N LEU A 166 -3.08 -3.52 -0.33
CA LEU A 166 -2.48 -3.62 -1.66
C LEU A 166 -0.96 -3.44 -1.56
N TYR A 167 -0.25 -4.17 -2.41
CA TYR A 167 1.18 -3.99 -2.60
C TYR A 167 1.49 -3.59 -4.06
N PRO A 168 1.13 -2.34 -4.45
CA PRO A 168 1.53 -1.76 -5.72
C PRO A 168 2.93 -1.17 -5.61
N ALA A 169 3.73 -1.36 -6.64
CA ALA A 169 5.01 -0.68 -6.83
C ALA A 169 5.09 -0.13 -8.25
N SER A 170 5.97 0.84 -8.50
CA SER A 170 6.18 1.33 -9.87
C SER A 170 6.71 0.25 -10.79
N GLU A 171 7.41 -0.70 -10.22
CA GLU A 171 8.00 -1.86 -10.86
C GLU A 171 6.98 -2.92 -11.29
N GLY A 172 5.82 -2.96 -10.62
CA GLY A 172 4.74 -3.90 -10.90
C GLY A 172 3.75 -4.01 -9.75
N PHE A 173 2.56 -4.53 -10.01
CA PHE A 173 1.59 -4.83 -8.95
C PHE A 173 1.88 -6.23 -8.39
N ILE A 174 2.39 -6.29 -7.16
CA ILE A 174 3.02 -7.50 -6.60
C ILE A 174 1.98 -8.39 -5.93
N ALA A 175 1.13 -7.82 -5.07
CA ALA A 175 0.15 -8.59 -4.31
C ALA A 175 -1.03 -7.73 -3.85
N TYR A 176 -2.15 -8.36 -3.52
CA TYR A 176 -3.31 -7.73 -2.90
C TYR A 176 -4.03 -8.70 -1.95
N GLN A 177 -4.68 -8.16 -0.95
CA GLN A 177 -5.55 -8.93 -0.07
C GLN A 177 -6.81 -9.35 -0.83
N ASP A 178 -7.00 -10.64 -1.03
CA ASP A 178 -8.11 -11.24 -1.78
C ASP A 178 -9.19 -11.83 -0.87
N SER A 179 -8.93 -11.92 0.44
CA SER A 179 -9.86 -12.45 1.45
C SER A 179 -9.85 -11.59 2.72
N GLN A 180 -10.99 -11.51 3.38
CA GLN A 180 -11.14 -10.83 4.67
C GLN A 180 -10.78 -11.73 5.86
N THR A 181 -10.64 -13.03 5.64
CA THR A 181 -10.38 -14.05 6.67
C THR A 181 -8.98 -14.62 6.60
N GLU A 182 -8.41 -14.73 5.39
CA GLU A 182 -7.08 -15.29 5.19
C GLU A 182 -5.98 -14.29 5.51
N LYS A 183 -4.88 -14.78 6.08
CA LYS A 183 -3.70 -13.97 6.39
C LYS A 183 -2.87 -13.70 5.14
N GLY A 184 -2.42 -12.46 5.00
CA GLY A 184 -1.52 -12.02 3.93
C GLY A 184 -2.23 -11.65 2.63
N MET A 185 -1.44 -11.25 1.65
CA MET A 185 -1.87 -10.81 0.34
C MET A 185 -1.59 -11.91 -0.70
N LEU A 186 -2.51 -12.13 -1.61
CA LEU A 186 -2.32 -13.03 -2.75
C LEU A 186 -1.24 -12.50 -3.68
N LEU A 187 -0.21 -13.29 -3.94
CA LEU A 187 0.87 -12.94 -4.87
C LEU A 187 0.37 -12.99 -6.32
N CYS A 188 0.61 -11.94 -7.08
CA CYS A 188 0.18 -11.81 -8.48
C CYS A 188 1.14 -12.56 -9.43
N VAL A 189 1.03 -13.87 -9.52
CA VAL A 189 1.94 -14.72 -10.31
C VAL A 189 1.73 -14.64 -11.83
N ASN A 190 0.61 -14.06 -12.30
CA ASN A 190 0.24 -13.95 -13.70
C ASN A 190 0.15 -12.51 -14.21
N HIS A 191 0.86 -11.58 -13.58
CA HIS A 191 0.83 -10.14 -13.90
C HIS A 191 2.11 -9.66 -14.60
N GLY A 192 2.76 -10.52 -15.38
CA GLY A 192 3.95 -10.16 -16.16
C GLY A 192 5.20 -9.96 -15.31
N ILE A 193 5.25 -10.58 -14.13
CA ILE A 193 6.40 -10.55 -13.24
C ILE A 193 6.87 -11.99 -13.00
N PHE A 194 8.14 -12.26 -13.27
CA PHE A 194 8.82 -13.44 -12.81
C PHE A 194 9.58 -13.10 -11.53
N TYR A 195 9.26 -13.81 -10.45
CA TYR A 195 9.81 -13.56 -9.13
C TYR A 195 10.99 -14.48 -8.84
N GLU A 196 12.03 -13.90 -8.24
CA GLU A 196 13.13 -14.62 -7.61
C GLU A 196 13.27 -14.14 -6.17
N PHE A 197 13.84 -14.96 -5.32
CA PHE A 197 13.95 -14.69 -3.89
C PHE A 197 15.36 -15.04 -3.39
N VAL A 198 15.83 -14.26 -2.41
CA VAL A 198 17.03 -14.57 -1.64
C VAL A 198 16.65 -14.52 -0.17
N ALA A 199 16.95 -15.55 0.61
CA ALA A 199 16.74 -15.50 2.05
C ALA A 199 17.48 -14.31 2.65
N CYS A 200 16.86 -13.57 3.58
CA CYS A 200 17.46 -12.35 4.13
C CYS A 200 18.84 -12.62 4.74
N ASP A 201 18.98 -13.70 5.51
CA ASP A 201 20.26 -14.07 6.12
C ASP A 201 21.35 -14.30 5.07
N ASP A 202 21.04 -15.01 3.99
CA ASP A 202 21.95 -15.22 2.87
C ASP A 202 22.30 -13.91 2.16
N PHE A 203 21.31 -13.03 1.96
CA PHE A 203 21.52 -11.75 1.30
C PHE A 203 22.52 -10.87 2.04
N PHE A 204 22.40 -10.78 3.37
CA PHE A 204 23.30 -9.99 4.22
C PHE A 204 24.67 -10.62 4.40
N ASN A 205 24.77 -11.95 4.31
CA ASN A 205 26.04 -12.68 4.33
C ASN A 205 26.72 -12.75 2.95
N ASN A 206 26.26 -11.95 1.97
CA ASN A 206 26.75 -11.96 0.58
C ASN A 206 26.57 -13.29 -0.17
N ASN A 207 25.80 -14.22 0.36
CA ASN A 207 25.41 -15.45 -0.31
C ASN A 207 24.08 -15.19 -1.06
N ARG A 208 24.17 -14.59 -2.24
CA ARG A 208 22.99 -14.17 -3.02
C ARG A 208 22.44 -15.28 -3.91
N LYS A 209 22.35 -16.49 -3.39
CA LYS A 209 21.72 -17.61 -4.10
C LYS A 209 20.23 -17.31 -4.31
N ARG A 210 19.85 -17.11 -5.56
CA ARG A 210 18.45 -16.91 -5.94
C ARG A 210 17.71 -18.23 -6.01
N ILE A 211 16.50 -18.26 -5.51
CA ILE A 211 15.57 -19.38 -5.62
C ILE A 211 14.31 -18.92 -6.36
N SER A 212 13.64 -19.88 -6.95
CA SER A 212 12.36 -19.69 -7.65
C SER A 212 11.19 -19.72 -6.67
N LEU A 213 10.01 -19.37 -7.17
CA LEU A 213 8.75 -19.45 -6.39
C LEU A 213 8.45 -20.88 -5.92
N ALA A 214 8.90 -21.90 -6.66
CA ALA A 214 8.70 -23.32 -6.29
C ALA A 214 9.48 -23.73 -5.03
N ASP A 215 10.56 -23.02 -4.70
CA ASP A 215 11.49 -23.39 -3.63
C ASP A 215 11.30 -22.60 -2.35
N VAL A 216 10.35 -21.65 -2.33
CA VAL A 216 10.10 -20.80 -1.16
C VAL A 216 9.49 -21.61 -0.01
N LYS A 217 9.79 -21.21 1.21
CA LYS A 217 9.29 -21.83 2.44
C LYS A 217 8.50 -20.82 3.26
N ILE A 218 7.44 -21.31 3.90
CA ILE A 218 6.62 -20.51 4.82
C ILE A 218 7.48 -20.11 6.03
N GLY A 219 7.30 -18.85 6.46
CA GLY A 219 7.97 -18.32 7.67
C GLY A 219 9.37 -17.75 7.42
N ILE A 220 10.04 -18.09 6.32
CA ILE A 220 11.34 -17.52 5.97
C ILE A 220 11.15 -16.11 5.40
N ASN A 221 12.03 -15.20 5.81
CA ASN A 221 12.06 -13.84 5.31
C ASN A 221 12.94 -13.76 4.05
N TYR A 222 12.42 -13.17 2.99
CA TYR A 222 13.08 -13.09 1.69
C TYR A 222 13.19 -11.67 1.18
N VAL A 223 14.32 -11.35 0.56
CA VAL A 223 14.45 -10.19 -0.36
C VAL A 223 13.80 -10.58 -1.67
N ILE A 224 12.83 -9.78 -2.14
CA ILE A 224 12.12 -10.01 -3.40
C ILE A 224 12.89 -9.38 -4.57
N ILE A 225 13.03 -10.13 -5.64
CA ILE A 225 13.69 -9.74 -6.90
C ILE A 225 12.70 -9.88 -8.03
N LEU A 226 12.59 -8.85 -8.86
CA LEU A 226 11.63 -8.77 -9.94
C LEU A 226 12.28 -8.85 -11.31
N ASN A 227 11.68 -9.65 -12.20
CA ASN A 227 11.92 -9.64 -13.63
C ASN A 227 10.57 -9.32 -14.29
N THR A 228 10.45 -8.16 -14.93
CA THR A 228 9.16 -7.66 -15.39
C THR A 228 9.06 -7.57 -16.90
N ASN A 229 7.86 -7.72 -17.43
CA ASN A 229 7.57 -7.49 -18.84
C ASN A 229 7.70 -6.01 -19.28
N ALA A 230 8.00 -5.11 -18.34
CA ALA A 230 8.37 -3.73 -18.62
C ALA A 230 9.89 -3.52 -18.83
N GLY A 231 10.71 -4.60 -18.71
CA GLY A 231 12.13 -4.56 -19.00
C GLY A 231 13.05 -4.45 -17.79
N LEU A 232 12.55 -4.67 -16.58
CA LEU A 232 13.42 -4.83 -15.39
C LEU A 232 13.88 -6.29 -15.28
N TRP A 233 15.19 -6.50 -15.07
CA TRP A 233 15.80 -7.82 -14.95
C TRP A 233 16.64 -7.93 -13.68
N GLY A 234 16.35 -8.93 -12.85
CA GLY A 234 17.05 -9.17 -11.59
C GLY A 234 16.99 -7.97 -10.65
N TYR A 235 15.87 -7.22 -10.70
CA TYR A 235 15.74 -5.95 -10.03
C TYR A 235 15.36 -6.13 -8.56
N ILE A 236 16.23 -5.67 -7.67
CA ILE A 236 16.00 -5.68 -6.23
C ILE A 236 15.17 -4.44 -5.87
N ILE A 237 13.90 -4.64 -5.56
CA ILE A 237 13.00 -3.53 -5.16
C ILE A 237 13.38 -2.95 -3.79
N GLY A 238 14.06 -3.74 -2.97
CA GLY A 238 14.52 -3.36 -1.64
C GLY A 238 13.55 -3.70 -0.51
N ASP A 239 12.44 -4.34 -0.81
CA ASP A 239 11.49 -4.81 0.21
C ASP A 239 11.80 -6.25 0.61
N THR A 240 11.43 -6.59 1.86
CA THR A 240 11.48 -7.95 2.38
C THR A 240 10.07 -8.47 2.61
N ILE A 241 9.87 -9.75 2.33
CA ILE A 241 8.58 -10.42 2.43
C ILE A 241 8.71 -11.76 3.12
N LYS A 242 7.60 -12.26 3.64
CA LYS A 242 7.49 -13.60 4.21
C LYS A 242 6.28 -14.31 3.62
N PHE A 243 6.45 -15.56 3.20
CA PHE A 243 5.33 -16.39 2.78
C PHE A 243 4.56 -16.89 4.00
N VAL A 244 3.24 -16.73 3.97
CA VAL A 244 2.31 -17.27 4.98
C VAL A 244 1.49 -18.44 4.42
N SER A 245 1.48 -18.62 3.10
CA SER A 245 0.90 -19.76 2.39
C SER A 245 1.63 -19.96 1.06
N THR A 246 1.69 -21.19 0.57
CA THR A 246 2.23 -21.56 -0.75
C THR A 246 1.16 -22.15 -1.68
N ASN A 247 -0.08 -22.33 -1.20
CA ASN A 247 -1.22 -22.77 -2.01
C ASN A 247 -2.53 -22.13 -1.52
N PRO A 248 -2.96 -21.01 -2.12
CA PRO A 248 -2.22 -20.16 -3.05
C PRO A 248 -1.03 -19.44 -2.37
N TYR A 249 -0.13 -18.89 -3.16
CA TYR A 249 0.98 -18.09 -2.61
C TYR A 249 0.47 -16.80 -1.99
N ARG A 250 0.66 -16.65 -0.68
CA ARG A 250 0.31 -15.45 0.08
C ARG A 250 1.53 -14.92 0.81
N ILE A 251 1.70 -13.61 0.79
CA ILE A 251 2.83 -12.92 1.39
C ILE A 251 2.39 -11.82 2.36
N ILE A 252 3.28 -11.50 3.28
CA ILE A 252 3.25 -10.26 4.05
C ILE A 252 4.54 -9.49 3.78
N VAL A 253 4.47 -8.16 3.76
CA VAL A 253 5.65 -7.29 3.69
C VAL A 253 6.19 -7.16 5.11
N THR A 254 7.49 -7.46 5.30
CA THR A 254 8.13 -7.48 6.61
C THR A 254 9.04 -6.28 6.84
N GLY A 255 9.40 -5.54 5.79
CA GLY A 255 10.22 -4.34 5.88
C GLY A 255 10.97 -4.01 4.62
N ARG A 256 12.08 -3.30 4.79
CA ARG A 256 12.99 -2.93 3.69
C ARG A 256 14.43 -3.28 4.02
N VAL A 257 15.16 -3.74 3.02
CA VAL A 257 16.60 -4.02 3.11
C VAL A 257 17.40 -2.80 3.61
N ALA A 258 17.02 -1.59 3.16
CA ALA A 258 17.69 -0.34 3.55
C ALA A 258 17.41 0.08 5.01
N HIS A 259 16.34 -0.44 5.63
CA HIS A 259 15.97 -0.15 7.02
C HIS A 259 16.44 -1.24 7.97
N PHE A 260 17.36 -2.05 7.52
CA PHE A 260 17.93 -3.13 8.29
C PHE A 260 18.95 -2.56 9.27
N THR A 261 18.71 -2.75 10.54
CA THR A 261 19.67 -2.38 11.58
C THR A 261 20.38 -3.64 12.02
N SER A 262 21.69 -3.70 11.75
CA SER A 262 22.55 -4.77 12.27
C SER A 262 23.46 -4.21 13.34
N ALA A 263 23.34 -4.73 14.53
CA ALA A 263 24.28 -4.47 15.62
C ALA A 263 24.77 -5.81 16.18
N PHE A 264 26.08 -6.00 16.25
CA PHE A 264 26.71 -7.19 16.86
C PHE A 264 26.32 -8.54 16.22
N GLY A 265 25.96 -8.55 14.92
CA GLY A 265 25.58 -9.78 14.20
C GLY A 265 24.10 -10.17 14.33
N GLU A 266 23.32 -9.41 15.09
CA GLU A 266 21.87 -9.58 15.14
C GLU A 266 21.20 -8.61 14.16
N HIS A 267 20.16 -9.11 13.50
CA HIS A 267 19.42 -8.37 12.47
C HIS A 267 18.01 -8.08 12.96
N VAL A 268 17.68 -6.80 13.14
CA VAL A 268 16.35 -6.36 13.55
C VAL A 268 15.60 -5.84 12.33
N ILE A 269 14.43 -6.41 12.06
CA ILE A 269 13.54 -6.02 10.95
C ILE A 269 12.38 -5.16 11.44
N ALA A 270 11.75 -4.43 10.53
CA ALA A 270 10.63 -3.54 10.87
C ALA A 270 9.47 -4.28 11.56
N GLU A 271 9.16 -5.53 11.15
CA GLU A 271 8.12 -6.36 11.76
C GLU A 271 8.37 -6.59 13.26
N GLU A 272 9.62 -6.84 13.67
CA GLU A 272 10.00 -7.07 15.08
C GLU A 272 9.88 -5.79 15.90
N ILE A 273 10.31 -4.66 15.33
CA ILE A 273 10.16 -3.35 15.98
C ILE A 273 8.70 -3.01 16.19
N GLU A 274 7.87 -3.17 15.16
CA GLU A 274 6.44 -2.90 15.22
C GLU A 274 5.72 -3.83 16.20
N SER A 275 6.08 -5.12 16.23
CA SER A 275 5.54 -6.08 17.20
C SER A 275 5.88 -5.68 18.61
N SER A 276 7.15 -5.36 18.88
CA SER A 276 7.62 -4.93 20.19
C SER A 276 6.95 -3.64 20.67
N LEU A 277 6.76 -2.66 19.77
CA LEU A 277 6.05 -1.41 20.06
C LEU A 277 4.57 -1.67 20.36
N ASN A 278 3.91 -2.53 19.60
CA ASN A 278 2.52 -2.88 19.84
C ASN A 278 2.34 -3.56 21.22
N ASP A 279 3.28 -4.38 21.64
CA ASP A 279 3.25 -5.01 22.96
C ASP A 279 3.53 -3.99 24.06
N ALA A 280 4.49 -3.09 23.89
CA ALA A 280 4.77 -2.01 24.83
C ALA A 280 3.55 -1.07 25.01
N VAL A 281 2.86 -0.72 23.93
CA VAL A 281 1.64 0.14 23.98
C VAL A 281 0.46 -0.55 24.67
N LYS A 282 0.40 -1.90 24.68
CA LYS A 282 -0.59 -2.63 25.49
C LYS A 282 -0.35 -2.48 26.97
N ILE A 283 0.92 -2.41 27.39
CA ILE A 283 1.33 -2.26 28.80
C ILE A 283 1.25 -0.80 29.22
N ILE A 284 1.75 0.10 28.39
CA ILE A 284 1.74 1.55 28.65
C ILE A 284 0.91 2.22 27.53
N PRO A 285 -0.39 2.46 27.77
CA PRO A 285 -1.26 3.10 26.78
C PRO A 285 -0.73 4.48 26.37
N THR A 286 -0.16 4.57 25.18
CA THR A 286 0.38 5.81 24.63
C THR A 286 0.09 5.91 23.13
N GLN A 287 0.17 7.11 22.58
CA GLN A 287 0.07 7.34 21.16
C GLN A 287 1.48 7.56 20.61
N ILE A 288 1.92 6.67 19.72
CA ILE A 288 3.18 6.82 19.00
C ILE A 288 2.89 7.46 17.66
N ASN A 289 3.45 8.65 17.41
CA ASN A 289 3.28 9.37 16.13
C ASN A 289 4.40 9.02 15.16
N GLU A 290 5.63 8.95 15.65
CA GLU A 290 6.82 8.61 14.87
C GLU A 290 7.77 7.79 15.74
N ILE A 291 8.55 6.92 15.09
CA ILE A 291 9.59 6.12 15.74
C ILE A 291 10.90 6.27 14.97
N HIS A 292 11.98 6.28 15.71
CA HIS A 292 13.32 6.17 15.19
C HIS A 292 14.06 5.08 15.97
N VAL A 293 14.60 4.10 15.27
CA VAL A 293 15.38 3.02 15.87
C VAL A 293 16.80 3.08 15.36
N ALA A 294 17.74 3.17 16.27
CA ALA A 294 19.17 3.16 15.98
C ALA A 294 19.90 2.26 16.97
N PRO A 295 20.95 1.53 16.54
CA PRO A 295 21.77 0.77 17.46
C PRO A 295 22.49 1.73 18.42
N GLN A 296 22.40 1.47 19.70
CA GLN A 296 23.19 2.19 20.69
C GLN A 296 24.51 1.47 20.87
N VAL A 297 25.58 2.07 20.35
CA VAL A 297 26.95 1.61 20.63
C VAL A 297 27.39 2.31 21.90
N ASN A 298 27.54 1.57 22.99
CA ASN A 298 28.09 2.15 24.20
C ASN A 298 29.48 2.75 23.90
N PRO A 299 29.72 4.02 24.23
CA PRO A 299 31.06 4.56 24.11
C PRO A 299 31.97 3.69 25.01
N LYS A 300 33.11 3.30 24.45
CA LYS A 300 34.13 2.57 25.23
C LYS A 300 34.31 3.25 26.59
N LYS A 301 34.18 2.45 27.66
CA LYS A 301 34.66 2.86 28.96
C LYS A 301 36.15 3.16 28.91
#